data_3efe9c9112a7e09ca4fb3c89736bb5f7
#
_entry.id   3efe9c9112a7e09ca4fb3c89736bb5f7
#
_cell.length_a   1.000
_cell.length_b   1.000
_cell.length_c   1.000
_cell.angle_alpha   90.00
_cell.angle_beta   90.00
_cell.angle_gamma   90.00
#
_symmetry.space_group_name_H-M   'P 1'
#
loop_
_entity.id
_entity.type
_entity.pdbx_description
1 polymer ?
#
loop_
_entity_poly.entity_id
_entity_poly.type
_entity_poly.pdbx_seq_one_letter_code
_entity_poly.pdbx_strand_id
1 'polypeptide(L)'
;MKKILLLTENFPPIDGGSGRWFWELYSRLPRQNIIVASHSVEGYQAFDKQHDLHVIRMPMHSAEWGVKSKTGISFYFRMVKHVLKLVKRHKIDEIHCGRVIHEGVIARIIKLLTGVPFICFVHGEDVETAATSREQALLVKWACRGSKTLVCNSENSRNLVAALGFETKNKCEVLHPGVDTSKFIPALADQAFRTQMDWDGKRVLLTVGRLQRRKGQDHLLAAMPELLKTYPDLFYAIVGRGECEAELRSFIDSSGLSSSAAVYTDLNDEALIKSYQQCDIFILPNRTIESDIEGFGMVLVEAQACGRPVIAGNSGGTAETMI
;
A
#
# COMPACT_ATOMS: atom_id res chain seq x y z
N MET A 1 20.62 20.86 5.63
CA MET A 1 19.86 19.61 5.39
C MET A 1 19.66 19.45 3.89
N LYS A 2 19.60 18.20 3.38
CA LYS A 2 19.33 17.93 1.97
C LYS A 2 17.89 18.25 1.62
N LYS A 3 17.68 18.80 0.43
CA LYS A 3 16.34 18.93 -0.18
C LYS A 3 15.98 17.65 -0.93
N ILE A 4 14.88 17.04 -0.55
CA ILE A 4 14.42 15.75 -1.02
C ILE A 4 13.17 15.94 -1.88
N LEU A 5 13.16 15.28 -3.05
CA LEU A 5 11.98 15.10 -3.87
C LEU A 5 11.47 13.67 -3.71
N LEU A 6 10.34 13.49 -3.02
CA LEU A 6 9.60 12.23 -3.11
C LEU A 6 8.85 12.21 -4.44
N LEU A 7 9.19 11.26 -5.29
CA LEU A 7 8.55 11.01 -6.57
C LEU A 7 7.73 9.72 -6.44
N THR A 8 6.42 9.82 -6.40
CA THR A 8 5.53 8.66 -6.21
C THR A 8 4.20 8.83 -6.91
N GLU A 9 3.73 7.79 -7.60
CA GLU A 9 2.38 7.76 -8.14
C GLU A 9 1.35 7.71 -7.00
N ASN A 10 1.58 6.85 -6.02
CA ASN A 10 0.68 6.63 -4.90
C ASN A 10 0.97 7.58 -3.73
N PHE A 11 0.06 8.50 -3.48
CA PHE A 11 0.07 9.40 -2.33
C PHE A 11 -1.37 9.82 -2.00
N PRO A 12 -1.73 10.04 -0.73
CA PRO A 12 -3.10 10.43 -0.41
C PRO A 12 -3.61 11.62 -1.25
N PRO A 13 -4.91 11.62 -1.59
CA PRO A 13 -5.99 10.77 -1.05
C PRO A 13 -6.18 9.40 -1.76
N ILE A 14 -5.20 8.91 -2.51
CA ILE A 14 -5.28 7.55 -3.07
C ILE A 14 -5.25 6.52 -1.94
N ASP A 15 -6.24 5.64 -1.91
CA ASP A 15 -6.28 4.52 -0.99
C ASP A 15 -5.16 3.50 -1.28
N GLY A 16 -4.44 3.08 -0.25
CA GLY A 16 -3.41 2.06 -0.37
C GLY A 16 -2.27 2.19 0.62
N GLY A 17 -1.68 1.06 0.97
CA GLY A 17 -0.64 0.98 2.00
C GLY A 17 0.61 1.79 1.68
N SER A 18 1.11 1.74 0.43
CA SER A 18 2.32 2.47 0.05
C SER A 18 2.16 4.00 0.15
N GLY A 19 1.02 4.53 -0.33
CA GLY A 19 0.73 5.96 -0.23
C GLY A 19 0.62 6.42 1.22
N ARG A 20 -0.05 5.63 2.07
CA ARG A 20 -0.16 5.89 3.49
C ARG A 20 1.20 5.82 4.19
N TRP A 21 2.03 4.85 3.88
CA TRP A 21 3.38 4.75 4.42
C TRP A 21 4.22 5.99 4.09
N PHE A 22 4.16 6.48 2.85
CA PHE A 22 4.86 7.73 2.48
C PHE A 22 4.30 8.94 3.22
N TRP A 23 2.99 9.04 3.37
CA TRP A 23 2.38 10.08 4.18
C TRP A 23 2.92 10.06 5.62
N GLU A 24 2.89 8.89 6.28
CA GLU A 24 3.35 8.73 7.66
C GLU A 24 4.85 9.05 7.83
N LEU A 25 5.67 8.71 6.85
CA LEU A 25 7.09 9.05 6.88
C LEU A 25 7.34 10.54 6.62
N TYR A 26 6.85 11.06 5.49
CA TYR A 26 7.27 12.37 4.99
C TYR A 26 6.57 13.53 5.69
N SER A 27 5.37 13.35 6.23
CA SER A 27 4.70 14.36 7.06
C SER A 27 5.40 14.61 8.42
N ARG A 28 6.24 13.67 8.87
CA ARG A 28 7.03 13.78 10.12
C ARG A 28 8.45 14.29 9.92
N LEU A 29 8.89 14.45 8.69
CA LEU A 29 10.19 15.03 8.36
C LEU A 29 10.12 16.56 8.31
N PRO A 30 11.27 17.26 8.39
CA PRO A 30 11.31 18.74 8.28
C PRO A 30 10.76 19.19 6.92
N ARG A 31 9.54 19.73 6.93
CA ARG A 31 8.71 20.03 5.75
C ARG A 31 9.36 20.98 4.75
N GLN A 32 10.17 21.93 5.23
CA GLN A 32 10.89 22.89 4.38
C GLN A 32 11.92 22.22 3.43
N ASN A 33 12.28 20.97 3.71
CA ASN A 33 13.25 20.21 2.91
C ASN A 33 12.58 19.14 2.02
N ILE A 34 11.26 18.99 2.11
CA ILE A 34 10.51 17.93 1.41
C ILE A 34 9.62 18.53 0.34
N ILE A 35 9.70 18.00 -0.85
CA ILE A 35 8.73 18.22 -1.92
C ILE A 35 8.22 16.85 -2.35
N VAL A 36 6.91 16.72 -2.47
CA VAL A 36 6.26 15.52 -2.97
C VAL A 36 5.75 15.79 -4.38
N ALA A 37 6.19 15.01 -5.36
CA ALA A 37 5.60 14.99 -6.69
C ALA A 37 4.76 13.71 -6.83
N SER A 38 3.44 13.86 -7.00
CA SER A 38 2.52 12.74 -7.03
C SER A 38 1.42 12.88 -8.08
N HIS A 39 0.70 11.76 -8.31
CA HIS A 39 -0.39 11.75 -9.28
C HIS A 39 -1.55 12.66 -8.86
N SER A 40 -2.19 13.28 -9.86
CA SER A 40 -3.42 14.05 -9.69
C SER A 40 -4.61 13.11 -9.68
N VAL A 41 -5.37 13.06 -8.60
CA VAL A 41 -6.58 12.23 -8.44
C VAL A 41 -7.74 13.08 -7.96
N GLU A 42 -8.94 12.57 -8.08
CA GLU A 42 -10.12 13.25 -7.53
C GLU A 42 -9.96 13.52 -6.03
N GLY A 43 -10.39 14.69 -5.57
CA GLY A 43 -10.30 15.08 -4.16
C GLY A 43 -8.93 15.57 -3.67
N TYR A 44 -7.86 15.53 -4.49
CA TYR A 44 -6.52 15.92 -4.04
C TYR A 44 -6.46 17.38 -3.53
N GLN A 45 -7.24 18.30 -4.12
CA GLN A 45 -7.22 19.72 -3.69
C GLN A 45 -7.72 19.91 -2.26
N ALA A 46 -8.74 19.11 -1.86
CA ALA A 46 -9.25 19.14 -0.49
C ALA A 46 -8.22 18.56 0.49
N PHE A 47 -7.59 17.45 0.12
CA PHE A 47 -6.54 16.83 0.92
C PHE A 47 -5.33 17.75 1.08
N ASP A 48 -4.80 18.32 -0.02
CA ASP A 48 -3.60 19.15 -0.02
C ASP A 48 -3.78 20.46 0.77
N LYS A 49 -5.03 20.91 1.01
CA LYS A 49 -5.34 22.07 1.87
C LYS A 49 -5.33 21.78 3.37
N GLN A 50 -5.36 20.50 3.77
CA GLN A 50 -5.43 20.09 5.18
C GLN A 50 -4.05 20.04 5.86
N HIS A 51 -2.99 20.26 5.11
CA HIS A 51 -1.61 20.19 5.61
C HIS A 51 -0.69 21.18 4.87
N ASP A 52 0.51 21.38 5.41
CA ASP A 52 1.52 22.31 4.89
C ASP A 52 2.68 21.61 4.14
N LEU A 53 2.57 20.31 3.85
CA LEU A 53 3.54 19.61 3.01
C LEU A 53 3.44 20.10 1.56
N HIS A 54 4.58 20.43 0.95
CA HIS A 54 4.62 20.95 -0.41
C HIS A 54 4.40 19.81 -1.42
N VAL A 55 3.16 19.62 -1.84
CA VAL A 55 2.76 18.59 -2.84
C VAL A 55 2.57 19.23 -4.21
N ILE A 56 3.20 18.65 -5.23
CA ILE A 56 3.06 19.03 -6.63
C ILE A 56 2.36 17.88 -7.34
N ARG A 57 1.15 18.11 -7.81
CA ARG A 57 0.36 17.13 -8.53
C ARG A 57 0.66 17.16 -10.02
N MET A 58 0.80 15.99 -10.64
CA MET A 58 1.18 15.82 -12.03
C MET A 58 0.63 14.50 -12.60
N PRO A 59 0.45 14.34 -13.92
CA PRO A 59 -0.13 13.14 -14.51
C PRO A 59 0.89 11.98 -14.52
N MET A 60 1.10 11.34 -13.37
CA MET A 60 2.08 10.26 -13.19
C MET A 60 1.55 8.87 -13.51
N HIS A 61 0.24 8.73 -13.73
CA HIS A 61 -0.31 7.43 -14.10
C HIS A 61 0.04 7.03 -15.53
N SER A 62 0.38 5.76 -15.73
CA SER A 62 0.55 5.14 -17.03
C SER A 62 -0.01 3.72 -17.01
N ALA A 63 -0.84 3.39 -18.00
CA ALA A 63 -1.30 2.01 -18.22
C ALA A 63 -0.16 1.07 -18.69
N GLU A 64 0.96 1.62 -19.14
CA GLU A 64 2.09 0.87 -19.66
C GLU A 64 3.38 1.23 -18.92
N TRP A 65 4.05 0.23 -18.38
CA TRP A 65 5.28 0.37 -17.60
C TRP A 65 6.57 0.22 -18.43
N GLY A 66 6.44 -0.21 -19.67
CA GLY A 66 7.56 -0.45 -20.58
C GLY A 66 7.87 0.73 -21.48
N VAL A 67 8.91 0.56 -22.33
CA VAL A 67 9.36 1.52 -23.32
C VAL A 67 9.23 1.02 -24.77
N LYS A 68 8.57 -0.15 -24.97
CA LYS A 68 8.35 -0.72 -26.31
C LYS A 68 7.23 -0.03 -27.09
N SER A 69 6.30 0.63 -26.38
CA SER A 69 5.20 1.34 -27.01
C SER A 69 5.47 2.83 -27.12
N LYS A 70 4.81 3.48 -28.07
CA LYS A 70 4.83 4.94 -28.21
C LYS A 70 4.27 5.62 -26.95
N THR A 71 3.27 5.02 -26.31
CA THR A 71 2.64 5.51 -25.07
C THR A 71 3.65 5.51 -23.93
N GLY A 72 4.33 4.39 -23.69
CA GLY A 72 5.34 4.29 -22.64
C GLY A 72 6.52 5.23 -22.86
N ILE A 73 7.08 5.30 -24.09
CA ILE A 73 8.16 6.24 -24.42
C ILE A 73 7.73 7.69 -24.15
N SER A 74 6.53 8.07 -24.65
CA SER A 74 5.99 9.42 -24.45
C SER A 74 5.78 9.75 -22.97
N PHE A 75 5.32 8.78 -22.19
CA PHE A 75 5.17 8.92 -20.74
C PHE A 75 6.52 9.22 -20.08
N TYR A 76 7.55 8.38 -20.30
CA TYR A 76 8.86 8.61 -19.70
C TYR A 76 9.48 9.93 -20.13
N PHE A 77 9.39 10.29 -21.41
CA PHE A 77 9.89 11.56 -21.91
C PHE A 77 9.23 12.77 -21.22
N ARG A 78 7.90 12.75 -21.12
CA ARG A 78 7.12 13.79 -20.43
C ARG A 78 7.51 13.87 -18.94
N MET A 79 7.57 12.73 -18.26
CA MET A 79 7.90 12.68 -16.84
C MET A 79 9.32 13.14 -16.54
N VAL A 80 10.30 12.69 -17.33
CA VAL A 80 11.68 13.15 -17.21
C VAL A 80 11.77 14.65 -17.36
N LYS A 81 11.08 15.24 -18.36
CA LYS A 81 11.06 16.71 -18.56
C LYS A 81 10.47 17.43 -17.35
N HIS A 82 9.37 16.95 -16.77
CA HIS A 82 8.77 17.55 -15.58
C HIS A 82 9.68 17.43 -14.36
N VAL A 83 10.18 16.22 -14.05
CA VAL A 83 11.04 15.98 -12.90
C VAL A 83 12.35 16.77 -13.02
N LEU A 84 12.97 16.84 -14.20
CA LEU A 84 14.16 17.66 -14.44
C LEU A 84 13.92 19.14 -14.13
N LYS A 85 12.74 19.68 -14.51
CA LYS A 85 12.35 21.06 -14.18
C LYS A 85 12.21 21.24 -12.67
N LEU A 86 11.60 20.28 -11.96
CA LEU A 86 11.48 20.33 -10.49
C LEU A 86 12.84 20.28 -9.81
N VAL A 87 13.72 19.37 -10.21
CA VAL A 87 15.08 19.23 -9.69
C VAL A 87 15.86 20.53 -9.77
N LYS A 88 15.83 21.17 -10.96
CA LYS A 88 16.52 22.45 -11.19
C LYS A 88 15.88 23.60 -10.40
N ARG A 89 14.54 23.75 -10.48
CA ARG A 89 13.81 24.86 -9.85
C ARG A 89 13.95 24.85 -8.33
N HIS A 90 13.87 23.70 -7.71
CA HIS A 90 13.87 23.55 -6.26
C HIS A 90 15.25 23.20 -5.69
N LYS A 91 16.28 23.03 -6.55
CA LYS A 91 17.64 22.63 -6.17
C LYS A 91 17.63 21.35 -5.32
N ILE A 92 17.05 20.30 -5.87
CA ILE A 92 16.91 19.00 -5.22
C ILE A 92 18.26 18.32 -5.08
N ASP A 93 18.59 17.84 -3.89
CA ASP A 93 19.83 17.15 -3.58
C ASP A 93 19.71 15.63 -3.70
N GLU A 94 18.52 15.07 -3.52
CA GLU A 94 18.28 13.62 -3.57
C GLU A 94 16.82 13.33 -3.99
N ILE A 95 16.61 12.30 -4.83
CA ILE A 95 15.27 11.86 -5.23
C ILE A 95 14.96 10.56 -4.50
N HIS A 96 13.79 10.48 -3.86
CA HIS A 96 13.24 9.28 -3.26
C HIS A 96 12.11 8.77 -4.16
N CYS A 97 12.29 7.59 -4.77
CA CYS A 97 11.32 6.99 -5.69
C CYS A 97 10.38 6.08 -4.92
N GLY A 98 9.08 6.32 -5.02
CA GLY A 98 8.07 5.52 -4.36
C GLY A 98 8.01 4.07 -4.85
N ARG A 99 8.50 3.80 -6.07
CA ARG A 99 8.66 2.46 -6.66
C ARG A 99 9.91 2.40 -7.53
N VAL A 100 10.34 1.18 -7.85
CA VAL A 100 11.45 0.97 -8.79
C VAL A 100 11.03 1.31 -10.22
N ILE A 101 9.83 0.93 -10.62
CA ILE A 101 9.24 1.25 -11.92
C ILE A 101 7.92 1.99 -11.68
N HIS A 102 7.65 3.15 -12.23
CA HIS A 102 8.33 3.99 -13.23
C HIS A 102 9.36 4.94 -12.61
N GLU A 103 9.15 5.32 -11.33
CA GLU A 103 9.83 6.43 -10.65
C GLU A 103 11.34 6.21 -10.62
N GLY A 104 11.79 4.99 -10.30
CA GLY A 104 13.23 4.66 -10.29
C GLY A 104 13.86 4.75 -11.67
N VAL A 105 13.13 4.38 -12.73
CA VAL A 105 13.59 4.53 -14.12
C VAL A 105 13.75 6.01 -14.48
N ILE A 106 12.76 6.84 -14.13
CA ILE A 106 12.80 8.29 -14.33
C ILE A 106 13.98 8.89 -13.57
N ALA A 107 14.13 8.57 -12.29
CA ALA A 107 15.21 9.08 -11.45
C ALA A 107 16.59 8.63 -11.95
N ARG A 108 16.71 7.42 -12.51
CA ARG A 108 17.94 6.97 -13.13
C ARG A 108 18.35 7.84 -14.31
N ILE A 109 17.39 8.23 -15.15
CA ILE A 109 17.65 9.14 -16.27
C ILE A 109 18.06 10.53 -15.74
N ILE A 110 17.34 11.04 -14.73
CA ILE A 110 17.67 12.33 -14.08
C ILE A 110 19.08 12.30 -13.51
N LYS A 111 19.50 11.21 -12.83
CA LYS A 111 20.86 11.06 -12.32
C LYS A 111 21.91 11.12 -13.42
N LEU A 112 21.66 10.51 -14.57
CA LEU A 112 22.57 10.58 -15.73
C LEU A 112 22.70 12.01 -16.30
N LEU A 113 21.62 12.81 -16.22
CA LEU A 113 21.58 14.17 -16.76
C LEU A 113 22.10 15.24 -15.79
N THR A 114 22.00 14.99 -14.48
CA THR A 114 22.23 16.03 -13.46
C THR A 114 23.23 15.62 -12.36
N GLY A 115 23.55 14.35 -12.23
CA GLY A 115 24.34 13.79 -11.11
C GLY A 115 23.55 13.61 -9.81
N VAL A 116 22.28 14.07 -9.70
CA VAL A 116 21.48 13.95 -8.48
C VAL A 116 21.25 12.50 -8.13
N PRO A 117 21.65 12.05 -6.92
CA PRO A 117 21.46 10.68 -6.48
C PRO A 117 20.00 10.38 -6.18
N PHE A 118 19.64 9.09 -6.19
CA PHE A 118 18.31 8.64 -5.83
C PHE A 118 18.32 7.33 -5.04
N ILE A 119 17.28 7.14 -4.24
CA ILE A 119 16.93 5.88 -3.60
C ILE A 119 15.61 5.37 -4.15
N CYS A 120 15.34 4.07 -4.06
CA CYS A 120 14.05 3.48 -4.43
C CYS A 120 13.46 2.72 -3.25
N PHE A 121 12.17 2.94 -3.00
CA PHE A 121 11.38 2.04 -2.19
C PHE A 121 10.96 0.83 -3.02
N VAL A 122 10.89 -0.33 -2.37
CA VAL A 122 10.54 -1.61 -2.97
C VAL A 122 9.42 -2.22 -2.14
N HIS A 123 8.30 -2.52 -2.80
CA HIS A 123 7.09 -3.03 -2.13
C HIS A 123 6.86 -4.53 -2.38
N GLY A 124 7.67 -5.18 -3.20
CA GLY A 124 7.56 -6.58 -3.59
C GLY A 124 6.71 -6.74 -4.85
N GLU A 125 5.44 -6.35 -4.82
CA GLU A 125 4.53 -6.44 -5.97
C GLU A 125 5.07 -5.76 -7.25
N ASP A 126 5.75 -4.63 -7.09
CA ASP A 126 6.34 -3.86 -8.20
C ASP A 126 7.49 -4.60 -8.89
N VAL A 127 8.27 -5.35 -8.13
CA VAL A 127 9.38 -6.16 -8.64
C VAL A 127 8.86 -7.45 -9.26
N GLU A 128 7.93 -8.13 -8.61
CA GLU A 128 7.39 -9.41 -9.05
C GLU A 128 6.54 -9.27 -10.32
N THR A 129 5.66 -8.27 -10.35
CA THR A 129 4.88 -7.95 -11.57
C THR A 129 5.80 -7.58 -12.73
N ALA A 130 6.85 -6.79 -12.49
CA ALA A 130 7.82 -6.46 -13.54
C ALA A 130 8.60 -7.68 -14.03
N ALA A 131 8.82 -8.70 -13.20
CA ALA A 131 9.51 -9.93 -13.58
C ALA A 131 8.75 -10.76 -14.64
N THR A 132 7.43 -10.56 -14.78
CA THR A 132 6.61 -11.21 -15.82
C THR A 132 6.94 -10.73 -17.24
N SER A 133 7.61 -9.60 -17.38
CA SER A 133 8.05 -9.03 -18.67
C SER A 133 9.58 -8.85 -18.70
N ARG A 134 10.24 -9.46 -19.69
CA ARG A 134 11.69 -9.31 -19.89
C ARG A 134 12.14 -7.84 -19.96
N GLU A 135 11.34 -7.01 -20.61
CA GLU A 135 11.63 -5.58 -20.74
C GLU A 135 11.55 -4.87 -19.39
N GLN A 136 10.47 -5.08 -18.66
CA GLN A 136 10.27 -4.45 -17.36
C GLN A 136 11.29 -4.92 -16.35
N ALA A 137 11.63 -6.22 -16.35
CA ALA A 137 12.71 -6.77 -15.54
C ALA A 137 14.07 -6.09 -15.82
N LEU A 138 14.37 -5.79 -17.09
CA LEU A 138 15.60 -5.06 -17.45
C LEU A 138 15.56 -3.61 -16.95
N LEU A 139 14.41 -2.92 -17.04
CA LEU A 139 14.24 -1.56 -16.53
C LEU A 139 14.37 -1.52 -15.01
N VAL A 140 13.76 -2.47 -14.29
CA VAL A 140 13.89 -2.61 -12.83
C VAL A 140 15.37 -2.84 -12.45
N LYS A 141 16.05 -3.81 -13.08
CA LYS A 141 17.49 -4.06 -12.84
C LYS A 141 18.32 -2.80 -13.09
N TRP A 142 18.02 -2.07 -14.16
CA TRP A 142 18.75 -0.86 -14.52
C TRP A 142 18.53 0.25 -13.49
N ALA A 143 17.30 0.48 -13.04
CA ALA A 143 16.98 1.43 -11.99
C ALA A 143 17.65 1.03 -10.66
N CYS A 144 17.50 -0.22 -10.23
CA CYS A 144 18.11 -0.74 -9.01
C CYS A 144 19.63 -0.57 -9.01
N ARG A 145 20.31 -0.92 -10.09
CA ARG A 145 21.77 -0.72 -10.21
C ARG A 145 22.20 0.73 -10.07
N GLY A 146 21.36 1.65 -10.51
CA GLY A 146 21.63 3.09 -10.46
C GLY A 146 21.30 3.75 -9.16
N SER A 147 20.42 3.20 -8.35
CA SER A 147 20.05 3.76 -7.06
C SER A 147 21.24 3.75 -6.09
N LYS A 148 21.21 4.65 -5.12
CA LYS A 148 22.15 4.67 -4.00
C LYS A 148 21.80 3.58 -2.99
N THR A 149 20.52 3.46 -2.67
CA THR A 149 19.95 2.50 -1.71
C THR A 149 18.61 2.02 -2.23
N LEU A 150 18.27 0.77 -1.93
CA LEU A 150 16.95 0.19 -2.08
C LEU A 150 16.36 0.00 -0.69
N VAL A 151 15.21 0.62 -0.42
CA VAL A 151 14.50 0.51 0.85
C VAL A 151 13.36 -0.46 0.67
N CYS A 152 13.54 -1.68 1.14
CA CYS A 152 12.56 -2.77 1.04
C CYS A 152 11.60 -2.71 2.22
N ASN A 153 10.28 -2.83 1.97
CA ASN A 153 9.27 -2.82 3.03
C ASN A 153 9.23 -4.13 3.85
N SER A 154 9.95 -5.18 3.39
CA SER A 154 10.01 -6.50 4.02
C SER A 154 11.26 -7.25 3.58
N GLU A 155 11.65 -8.29 4.33
CA GLU A 155 12.67 -9.25 3.91
C GLU A 155 12.26 -9.98 2.64
N ASN A 156 10.95 -10.30 2.52
CA ASN A 156 10.40 -10.86 1.28
C ASN A 156 10.71 -9.97 0.09
N SER A 157 10.46 -8.67 0.17
CA SER A 157 10.75 -7.71 -0.91
C SER A 157 12.25 -7.63 -1.21
N ARG A 158 13.13 -7.70 -0.19
CA ARG A 158 14.59 -7.80 -0.37
C ARG A 158 14.98 -9.05 -1.13
N ASN A 159 14.39 -10.20 -0.81
CA ASN A 159 14.66 -11.46 -1.48
C ASN A 159 14.21 -11.44 -2.95
N LEU A 160 13.08 -10.82 -3.27
CA LEU A 160 12.63 -10.62 -4.65
C LEU A 160 13.64 -9.78 -5.46
N VAL A 161 14.18 -8.72 -4.85
CA VAL A 161 15.23 -7.92 -5.47
C VAL A 161 16.51 -8.76 -5.69
N ALA A 162 16.90 -9.58 -4.71
CA ALA A 162 18.05 -10.47 -4.83
C ALA A 162 17.89 -11.47 -5.97
N ALA A 163 16.69 -12.01 -6.16
CA ALA A 163 16.35 -12.93 -7.27
C ALA A 163 16.54 -12.31 -8.67
N LEU A 164 16.59 -10.98 -8.76
CA LEU A 164 16.94 -10.30 -10.01
C LEU A 164 18.42 -10.47 -10.41
N GLY A 165 19.24 -11.11 -9.59
CA GLY A 165 20.63 -11.47 -9.90
C GLY A 165 21.65 -10.34 -9.76
N PHE A 166 21.50 -9.50 -8.72
CA PHE A 166 22.55 -8.60 -8.27
C PHE A 166 22.67 -8.62 -6.74
N GLU A 167 23.86 -8.30 -6.26
CA GLU A 167 24.14 -8.31 -4.84
C GLU A 167 23.36 -7.24 -4.10
N THR A 168 22.62 -7.66 -3.07
CA THR A 168 21.76 -6.79 -2.25
C THR A 168 22.38 -6.37 -0.93
N LYS A 169 23.40 -7.10 -0.45
CA LYS A 169 23.96 -7.02 0.91
C LYS A 169 24.33 -5.61 1.37
N ASN A 170 24.92 -4.80 0.46
CA ASN A 170 25.38 -3.45 0.79
C ASN A 170 24.48 -2.35 0.18
N LYS A 171 23.32 -2.71 -0.37
CA LYS A 171 22.46 -1.80 -1.12
C LYS A 171 21.00 -1.84 -0.72
N CYS A 172 20.54 -2.92 -0.14
CA CYS A 172 19.20 -3.10 0.33
C CYS A 172 19.13 -2.94 1.84
N GLU A 173 18.28 -2.04 2.29
CA GLU A 173 17.91 -1.86 3.68
C GLU A 173 16.45 -2.26 3.83
N VAL A 174 16.10 -3.01 4.88
CA VAL A 174 14.72 -3.33 5.20
C VAL A 174 14.21 -2.31 6.20
N LEU A 175 13.12 -1.66 5.83
CA LEU A 175 12.41 -0.70 6.69
C LEU A 175 10.93 -1.09 6.68
N HIS A 176 10.50 -1.79 7.71
CA HIS A 176 9.11 -2.17 7.84
C HIS A 176 8.21 -0.93 7.99
N PRO A 177 7.07 -0.88 7.28
CA PRO A 177 6.07 0.14 7.50
C PRO A 177 5.56 0.14 8.94
N GLY A 178 5.56 1.31 9.55
CA GLY A 178 5.00 1.51 10.88
C GLY A 178 3.56 1.98 10.84
N VAL A 179 2.96 2.14 12.01
CA VAL A 179 1.62 2.66 12.24
C VAL A 179 1.66 3.87 13.18
N ASP A 180 0.71 4.79 13.02
CA ASP A 180 0.54 5.91 13.94
C ASP A 180 -0.12 5.45 15.25
N THR A 181 0.70 5.18 16.26
CA THR A 181 0.24 4.76 17.59
C THR A 181 -0.42 5.86 18.42
N SER A 182 -0.60 7.06 17.89
CA SER A 182 -1.46 8.07 18.48
C SER A 182 -2.92 7.95 18.01
N LYS A 183 -3.15 7.30 16.86
CA LYS A 183 -4.46 7.08 16.26
C LYS A 183 -4.94 5.64 16.47
N PHE A 184 -4.08 4.67 16.15
CA PHE A 184 -4.36 3.25 16.36
C PHE A 184 -3.94 2.86 17.75
N ILE A 185 -4.89 2.93 18.68
CA ILE A 185 -4.72 2.62 20.11
C ILE A 185 -5.85 1.69 20.55
N PRO A 186 -5.64 0.86 21.57
CA PRO A 186 -6.74 0.14 22.21
C PRO A 186 -7.80 1.09 22.73
N ALA A 187 -9.07 0.72 22.64
CA ALA A 187 -10.18 1.48 23.17
C ALA A 187 -11.15 0.60 23.93
N LEU A 188 -11.92 1.22 24.83
CA LEU A 188 -13.04 0.56 25.50
C LEU A 188 -14.14 0.20 24.50
N ALA A 189 -15.04 -0.70 24.90
CA ALA A 189 -16.20 -1.06 24.11
C ALA A 189 -17.07 0.19 23.81
N ASP A 190 -17.34 0.41 22.54
CA ASP A 190 -18.24 1.47 22.04
C ASP A 190 -19.54 0.81 21.57
N GLN A 191 -20.51 0.70 22.50
CA GLN A 191 -21.80 0.07 22.22
C GLN A 191 -22.57 0.79 21.10
N ALA A 192 -22.50 2.12 21.06
CA ALA A 192 -23.18 2.89 20.03
C ALA A 192 -22.63 2.57 18.63
N PHE A 193 -21.31 2.46 18.48
CA PHE A 193 -20.68 2.04 17.24
C PHE A 193 -21.04 0.60 16.88
N ARG A 194 -21.03 -0.33 17.85
CA ARG A 194 -21.40 -1.73 17.61
C ARG A 194 -22.85 -1.85 17.13
N THR A 195 -23.78 -1.12 17.75
CA THR A 195 -25.19 -1.06 17.31
C THR A 195 -25.31 -0.49 15.89
N GLN A 196 -24.59 0.61 15.58
CA GLN A 196 -24.58 1.21 14.25
C GLN A 196 -24.09 0.24 13.16
N MET A 197 -23.18 -0.67 13.51
CA MET A 197 -22.60 -1.64 12.59
C MET A 197 -23.32 -2.99 12.59
N ASP A 198 -24.43 -3.15 13.33
CA ASP A 198 -25.12 -4.43 13.54
C ASP A 198 -24.24 -5.52 14.19
N TRP A 199 -23.32 -5.11 15.10
CA TRP A 199 -22.39 -5.99 15.80
C TRP A 199 -22.81 -6.34 17.23
N ASP A 200 -24.00 -5.93 17.65
CA ASP A 200 -24.50 -6.20 19.02
C ASP A 200 -24.61 -7.70 19.30
N GLY A 201 -24.00 -8.13 20.41
CA GLY A 201 -23.98 -9.53 20.83
C GLY A 201 -23.18 -10.48 19.92
N LYS A 202 -22.46 -9.95 18.93
CA LYS A 202 -21.69 -10.76 17.96
C LYS A 202 -20.21 -10.74 18.27
N ARG A 203 -19.53 -11.85 17.96
CA ARG A 203 -18.07 -11.90 17.86
C ARG A 203 -17.64 -11.52 16.44
N VAL A 204 -16.93 -10.42 16.31
CA VAL A 204 -16.63 -9.81 15.02
C VAL A 204 -15.26 -10.20 14.51
N LEU A 205 -15.24 -10.89 13.39
CA LEU A 205 -14.06 -11.09 12.55
C LEU A 205 -13.98 -9.92 11.59
N LEU A 206 -12.85 -9.20 11.54
CA LEU A 206 -12.67 -8.03 10.69
C LEU A 206 -11.58 -8.26 9.65
N THR A 207 -11.86 -7.94 8.40
CA THR A 207 -10.84 -7.73 7.36
C THR A 207 -10.94 -6.32 6.81
N VAL A 208 -9.82 -5.61 6.76
CA VAL A 208 -9.70 -4.29 6.13
C VAL A 208 -8.74 -4.37 4.95
N GLY A 209 -9.10 -3.77 3.83
CA GLY A 209 -8.22 -3.67 2.67
C GLY A 209 -8.98 -3.66 1.34
N ARG A 210 -8.23 -3.52 0.24
CA ARG A 210 -8.82 -3.59 -1.10
C ARG A 210 -9.52 -4.93 -1.31
N LEU A 211 -10.69 -4.91 -1.93
CA LEU A 211 -11.45 -6.11 -2.24
C LEU A 211 -10.88 -6.75 -3.50
N GLN A 212 -9.84 -7.56 -3.30
CA GLN A 212 -9.05 -8.25 -4.34
C GLN A 212 -8.88 -9.72 -3.97
N ARG A 213 -8.84 -10.59 -4.97
CA ARG A 213 -8.75 -12.05 -4.74
C ARG A 213 -7.58 -12.46 -3.85
N ARG A 214 -6.42 -11.80 -3.98
CA ARG A 214 -5.24 -12.10 -3.14
C ARG A 214 -5.45 -11.78 -1.66
N LYS A 215 -6.42 -10.91 -1.32
CA LYS A 215 -6.73 -10.57 0.08
C LYS A 215 -7.54 -11.67 0.78
N GLY A 216 -8.16 -12.59 0.03
CA GLY A 216 -8.75 -13.81 0.54
C GLY A 216 -10.08 -13.66 1.27
N GLN A 217 -10.77 -12.51 1.15
CA GLN A 217 -12.08 -12.32 1.78
C GLN A 217 -13.08 -13.43 1.39
N ASP A 218 -13.03 -13.89 0.16
CA ASP A 218 -13.81 -15.01 -0.39
C ASP A 218 -13.53 -16.33 0.36
N HIS A 219 -12.28 -16.60 0.75
CA HIS A 219 -11.93 -17.82 1.50
C HIS A 219 -12.56 -17.85 2.89
N LEU A 220 -12.53 -16.70 3.61
CA LEU A 220 -13.16 -16.65 4.92
C LEU A 220 -14.69 -16.70 4.81
N LEU A 221 -15.29 -16.04 3.81
CA LEU A 221 -16.72 -16.17 3.53
C LEU A 221 -17.11 -17.62 3.27
N ALA A 222 -16.34 -18.36 2.47
CA ALA A 222 -16.60 -19.77 2.20
C ALA A 222 -16.50 -20.66 3.45
N ALA A 223 -15.71 -20.27 4.45
CA ALA A 223 -15.59 -20.98 5.72
C ALA A 223 -16.71 -20.63 6.71
N MET A 224 -17.39 -19.50 6.56
CA MET A 224 -18.39 -19.02 7.52
C MET A 224 -19.53 -20.03 7.81
N PRO A 225 -20.12 -20.74 6.82
CA PRO A 225 -21.18 -21.71 7.12
C PRO A 225 -20.76 -22.81 8.09
N GLU A 226 -19.51 -23.27 8.02
CA GLU A 226 -19.00 -24.28 8.93
C GLU A 226 -18.69 -23.69 10.31
N LEU A 227 -18.08 -22.52 10.35
CA LEU A 227 -17.77 -21.80 11.60
C LEU A 227 -19.04 -21.48 12.40
N LEU A 228 -20.12 -21.08 11.73
CA LEU A 228 -21.40 -20.75 12.37
C LEU A 228 -22.10 -21.93 13.02
N LYS A 229 -21.80 -23.18 12.64
CA LYS A 229 -22.31 -24.37 13.35
C LYS A 229 -21.78 -24.44 14.77
N THR A 230 -20.54 -24.05 14.97
CA THR A 230 -19.88 -24.10 16.30
C THR A 230 -20.02 -22.75 17.04
N TYR A 231 -20.01 -21.65 16.29
CA TYR A 231 -20.01 -20.29 16.80
C TYR A 231 -21.11 -19.47 16.13
N PRO A 232 -22.39 -19.63 16.53
CA PRO A 232 -23.53 -19.01 15.86
C PRO A 232 -23.58 -17.49 15.98
N ASP A 233 -22.81 -16.91 16.90
CA ASP A 233 -22.67 -15.47 17.14
C ASP A 233 -21.53 -14.81 16.34
N LEU A 234 -20.83 -15.55 15.47
CA LEU A 234 -19.81 -14.96 14.59
C LEU A 234 -20.43 -14.01 13.57
N PHE A 235 -19.71 -12.91 13.33
CA PHE A 235 -20.01 -11.95 12.27
C PHE A 235 -18.73 -11.59 11.52
N TYR A 236 -18.74 -11.67 10.21
CA TYR A 236 -17.62 -11.30 9.37
C TYR A 236 -17.82 -9.92 8.74
N ALA A 237 -17.10 -8.93 9.23
CA ALA A 237 -17.06 -7.56 8.72
C ALA A 237 -15.95 -7.40 7.68
N ILE A 238 -16.29 -7.03 6.46
CA ILE A 238 -15.35 -6.78 5.37
C ILE A 238 -15.37 -5.28 5.06
N VAL A 239 -14.25 -4.59 5.27
CA VAL A 239 -14.13 -3.14 5.06
C VAL A 239 -13.19 -2.85 3.91
N GLY A 240 -13.66 -2.12 2.90
CA GLY A 240 -12.87 -1.67 1.77
C GLY A 240 -13.63 -1.60 0.46
N ARG A 241 -12.92 -1.21 -0.60
CA ARG A 241 -13.41 -1.13 -1.98
C ARG A 241 -12.52 -1.96 -2.89
N GLY A 242 -13.04 -2.40 -4.03
CA GLY A 242 -12.26 -3.12 -5.03
C GLY A 242 -13.12 -3.92 -6.01
N GLU A 243 -12.47 -4.56 -6.96
CA GLU A 243 -13.09 -5.28 -8.07
C GLU A 243 -13.91 -6.49 -7.64
N CYS A 244 -13.63 -7.08 -6.46
CA CYS A 244 -14.35 -8.24 -5.94
C CYS A 244 -15.63 -7.87 -5.15
N GLU A 245 -16.00 -6.60 -5.00
CA GLU A 245 -17.13 -6.19 -4.17
C GLU A 245 -18.43 -6.87 -4.55
N ALA A 246 -18.80 -6.81 -5.84
CA ALA A 246 -20.05 -7.39 -6.32
C ALA A 246 -20.10 -8.90 -6.10
N GLU A 247 -18.99 -9.59 -6.32
CA GLU A 247 -18.86 -11.03 -6.09
C GLU A 247 -19.02 -11.39 -4.61
N LEU A 248 -18.38 -10.64 -3.70
CA LEU A 248 -18.47 -10.86 -2.25
C LEU A 248 -19.90 -10.65 -1.74
N ARG A 249 -20.58 -9.58 -2.16
CA ARG A 249 -21.99 -9.33 -1.81
C ARG A 249 -22.90 -10.43 -2.34
N SER A 250 -22.75 -10.82 -3.60
CA SER A 250 -23.54 -11.90 -4.19
C SER A 250 -23.33 -13.23 -3.46
N PHE A 251 -22.10 -13.52 -3.02
CA PHE A 251 -21.81 -14.73 -2.24
C PHE A 251 -22.50 -14.69 -0.88
N ILE A 252 -22.46 -13.56 -0.16
CA ILE A 252 -23.15 -13.38 1.13
C ILE A 252 -24.65 -13.69 0.98
N ASP A 253 -25.30 -13.08 -0.03
CA ASP A 253 -26.73 -13.23 -0.24
C ASP A 253 -27.10 -14.67 -0.64
N SER A 254 -26.39 -15.25 -1.62
CA SER A 254 -26.69 -16.60 -2.13
C SER A 254 -26.39 -17.72 -1.12
N SER A 255 -25.47 -17.47 -0.17
CA SER A 255 -25.12 -18.42 0.88
C SER A 255 -25.94 -18.24 2.16
N GLY A 256 -26.90 -17.31 2.20
CA GLY A 256 -27.73 -17.04 3.38
C GLY A 256 -26.93 -16.44 4.55
N LEU A 257 -25.84 -15.73 4.28
CA LEU A 257 -24.94 -15.17 5.28
C LEU A 257 -25.27 -13.70 5.64
N SER A 258 -26.36 -13.11 5.12
CA SER A 258 -26.68 -11.69 5.29
C SER A 258 -26.87 -11.25 6.74
N SER A 259 -27.15 -12.19 7.69
CA SER A 259 -27.18 -11.92 9.13
C SER A 259 -25.81 -12.05 9.82
N SER A 260 -24.81 -12.63 9.15
CA SER A 260 -23.51 -13.04 9.73
C SER A 260 -22.31 -12.49 8.96
N ALA A 261 -22.52 -11.73 7.86
CA ALA A 261 -21.45 -11.07 7.13
C ALA A 261 -21.95 -9.81 6.42
N ALA A 262 -21.09 -8.79 6.32
CA ALA A 262 -21.39 -7.57 5.56
C ALA A 262 -20.13 -6.95 4.95
N VAL A 263 -20.32 -6.24 3.82
CA VAL A 263 -19.28 -5.44 3.15
C VAL A 263 -19.57 -3.95 3.34
N TYR A 264 -18.61 -3.23 3.91
CA TYR A 264 -18.65 -1.80 4.19
C TYR A 264 -17.66 -1.07 3.27
N THR A 265 -18.14 -0.17 2.42
CA THR A 265 -17.31 0.52 1.41
C THR A 265 -17.08 1.99 1.70
N ASP A 266 -17.85 2.60 2.61
CA ASP A 266 -17.93 4.05 2.81
C ASP A 266 -17.59 4.49 4.23
N LEU A 267 -16.76 3.72 4.95
CA LEU A 267 -16.30 4.14 6.26
C LEU A 267 -15.29 5.28 6.13
N ASN A 268 -15.51 6.34 6.91
CA ASN A 268 -14.52 7.39 7.09
C ASN A 268 -13.37 6.90 8.01
N ASP A 269 -12.31 7.69 8.13
CA ASP A 269 -11.13 7.33 8.93
C ASP A 269 -11.45 7.02 10.40
N GLU A 270 -12.38 7.75 11.02
CA GLU A 270 -12.81 7.51 12.40
C GLU A 270 -13.52 6.16 12.54
N ALA A 271 -14.49 5.88 11.68
CA ALA A 271 -15.21 4.62 11.69
C ALA A 271 -14.30 3.44 11.34
N LEU A 272 -13.31 3.63 10.47
CA LEU A 272 -12.29 2.64 10.17
C LEU A 272 -11.45 2.30 11.42
N ILE A 273 -10.96 3.30 12.15
CA ILE A 273 -10.21 3.09 13.39
C ILE A 273 -11.08 2.40 14.44
N LYS A 274 -12.33 2.86 14.61
CA LYS A 274 -13.29 2.20 15.51
C LYS A 274 -13.55 0.75 15.11
N SER A 275 -13.58 0.42 13.82
CA SER A 275 -13.73 -0.97 13.37
C SER A 275 -12.60 -1.85 13.89
N TYR A 276 -11.35 -1.41 13.82
CA TYR A 276 -10.23 -2.12 14.43
C TYR A 276 -10.38 -2.23 15.95
N GLN A 277 -10.80 -1.15 16.62
CA GLN A 277 -10.93 -1.11 18.09
C GLN A 277 -12.07 -1.98 18.62
N GLN A 278 -13.11 -2.23 17.82
CA GLN A 278 -14.34 -2.90 18.25
C GLN A 278 -14.49 -4.32 17.69
N CYS A 279 -13.60 -4.79 16.81
CA CYS A 279 -13.57 -6.19 16.40
C CYS A 279 -12.98 -7.07 17.50
N ASP A 280 -13.24 -8.37 17.43
CA ASP A 280 -12.68 -9.35 18.37
C ASP A 280 -11.39 -9.96 17.80
N ILE A 281 -11.36 -10.27 16.51
CA ILE A 281 -10.19 -10.80 15.80
C ILE A 281 -10.08 -10.09 14.46
N PHE A 282 -8.88 -9.65 14.12
CA PHE A 282 -8.57 -9.17 12.77
C PHE A 282 -8.04 -10.33 11.93
N ILE A 283 -8.59 -10.52 10.74
CA ILE A 283 -8.18 -11.61 9.84
C ILE A 283 -7.84 -11.04 8.46
N LEU A 284 -6.62 -11.28 7.99
CA LEU A 284 -6.23 -11.03 6.62
C LEU A 284 -5.90 -12.38 5.97
N PRO A 285 -6.87 -13.09 5.37
CA PRO A 285 -6.68 -14.44 4.83
C PRO A 285 -6.01 -14.40 3.45
N ASN A 286 -5.00 -13.56 3.31
CA ASN A 286 -4.30 -13.30 2.05
C ASN A 286 -3.59 -14.53 1.53
N ARG A 287 -3.51 -14.60 0.21
CA ARG A 287 -2.86 -15.70 -0.52
C ARG A 287 -2.11 -15.17 -1.74
N THR A 288 -1.18 -15.96 -2.23
CA THR A 288 -0.51 -15.69 -3.50
C THR A 288 -1.44 -16.09 -4.64
N ILE A 289 -1.66 -15.17 -5.58
CA ILE A 289 -2.37 -15.42 -6.85
C ILE A 289 -1.39 -15.13 -7.97
N GLU A 290 -0.88 -16.19 -8.59
CA GLU A 290 0.18 -16.08 -9.62
C GLU A 290 1.39 -15.28 -9.07
N SER A 291 1.63 -14.07 -9.58
CA SER A 291 2.66 -13.13 -9.13
C SER A 291 2.13 -12.03 -8.21
N ASP A 292 0.85 -12.05 -7.83
CA ASP A 292 0.26 -11.04 -6.95
C ASP A 292 0.33 -11.51 -5.48
N ILE A 293 1.17 -10.83 -4.69
CA ILE A 293 1.44 -11.12 -3.28
C ILE A 293 1.11 -9.94 -2.39
N GLU A 294 1.02 -10.17 -1.09
CA GLU A 294 0.98 -9.09 -0.10
C GLU A 294 2.39 -8.59 0.22
N GLY A 295 2.70 -7.34 -0.09
CA GLY A 295 4.05 -6.80 0.12
C GLY A 295 4.47 -6.74 1.59
N PHE A 296 3.53 -6.38 2.50
CA PHE A 296 3.78 -6.32 3.95
C PHE A 296 2.51 -6.58 4.77
N GLY A 297 1.41 -5.84 4.51
CA GLY A 297 0.18 -5.99 5.28
C GLY A 297 0.07 -4.99 6.44
N MET A 298 0.18 -3.69 6.18
CA MET A 298 0.07 -2.63 7.20
C MET A 298 -1.17 -2.75 8.08
N VAL A 299 -2.28 -3.23 7.52
CA VAL A 299 -3.55 -3.44 8.23
C VAL A 299 -3.43 -4.42 9.43
N LEU A 300 -2.48 -5.36 9.36
CA LEU A 300 -2.17 -6.26 10.49
C LEU A 300 -1.51 -5.50 11.64
N VAL A 301 -0.59 -4.58 11.30
CA VAL A 301 0.08 -3.74 12.31
C VAL A 301 -0.90 -2.74 12.94
N GLU A 302 -1.84 -2.21 12.14
CA GLU A 302 -2.93 -1.33 12.61
C GLU A 302 -3.83 -2.06 13.62
N ALA A 303 -4.23 -3.29 13.32
CA ALA A 303 -5.05 -4.11 14.21
C ALA A 303 -4.32 -4.43 15.53
N GLN A 304 -3.05 -4.84 15.45
CA GLN A 304 -2.20 -5.11 16.63
C GLN A 304 -2.01 -3.86 17.49
N ALA A 305 -1.82 -2.68 16.88
CA ALA A 305 -1.73 -1.42 17.60
C ALA A 305 -3.05 -1.06 18.33
N CYS A 306 -4.20 -1.49 17.79
CA CYS A 306 -5.50 -1.41 18.47
C CYS A 306 -5.71 -2.52 19.52
N GLY A 307 -4.69 -3.34 19.82
CA GLY A 307 -4.77 -4.42 20.80
C GLY A 307 -5.57 -5.64 20.34
N ARG A 308 -5.72 -5.85 19.02
CA ARG A 308 -6.49 -6.98 18.50
C ARG A 308 -5.58 -8.14 18.11
N PRO A 309 -5.97 -9.39 18.43
CA PRO A 309 -5.30 -10.55 17.90
C PRO A 309 -5.47 -10.62 16.38
N VAL A 310 -4.43 -11.09 15.69
CA VAL A 310 -4.42 -11.15 14.23
C VAL A 310 -4.22 -12.57 13.71
N ILE A 311 -4.87 -12.88 12.61
CA ILE A 311 -4.65 -14.09 11.81
C ILE A 311 -4.33 -13.63 10.39
N ALA A 312 -3.24 -14.12 9.83
CA ALA A 312 -2.88 -13.79 8.44
C ALA A 312 -2.54 -15.02 7.62
N GLY A 313 -2.81 -14.94 6.34
CA GLY A 313 -2.28 -15.90 5.37
C GLY A 313 -0.77 -15.73 5.23
N ASN A 314 -0.06 -16.82 5.08
CA ASN A 314 1.39 -16.80 4.86
C ASN A 314 1.71 -16.55 3.38
N SER A 315 1.61 -15.29 2.95
CA SER A 315 1.89 -14.87 1.57
C SER A 315 2.62 -13.54 1.56
N GLY A 316 3.74 -13.48 0.84
CA GLY A 316 4.57 -12.28 0.76
C GLY A 316 5.21 -11.90 2.09
N GLY A 317 5.12 -10.64 2.49
CA GLY A 317 5.72 -10.10 3.71
C GLY A 317 4.83 -10.18 4.95
N THR A 318 3.66 -10.82 4.91
CA THR A 318 2.72 -10.80 6.04
C THR A 318 3.24 -11.49 7.30
N ALA A 319 4.05 -12.54 7.16
CA ALA A 319 4.67 -13.21 8.32
C ALA A 319 5.58 -12.25 9.13
N GLU A 320 6.12 -11.22 8.50
CA GLU A 320 7.01 -10.23 9.13
C GLU A 320 6.26 -9.19 9.98
N THR A 321 4.92 -9.15 9.89
CA THR A 321 4.08 -8.24 10.68
C THR A 321 3.70 -8.81 12.04
N MET A 322 3.98 -10.10 12.29
CA MET A 322 3.59 -10.80 13.51
C MET A 322 4.77 -10.94 14.45
N ILE A 323 4.52 -10.71 15.73
CA ILE A 323 5.47 -10.81 16.82
C ILE A 323 5.20 -12.10 17.59
#